data_659ae6544c340722fa23d14ce907c694
#
_entry.id   659ae6544c340722fa23d14ce907c694
#
_cell.length_a   1.000
_cell.length_b   1.000
_cell.length_c   1.000
_cell.angle_alpha   90.00
_cell.angle_beta   90.00
_cell.angle_gamma   90.00
#
_symmetry.space_group_name_H-M   'P 1'
#
loop_
_entity.id
_entity.type
_entity.pdbx_description
1 polymer ?
#
loop_
_entity_poly.entity_id
_entity_poly.type
_entity_poly.pdbx_seq_one_letter_code
_entity_poly.pdbx_strand_id
1 'polypeptide(L)'
;MLTPDYLDKKAYTNKIVEMYQDLNTKLVKQIISKLKETGDLTSFTRHQLKVLAKRGGKEVFLEALNTTSALSSKRKKELVALFSEITKHDLQSYKSLYDYRGKEMVLSESQLKILNNAVRITDKELKNMTRTIAFSCQEDFVNALDEMYLQVGTGAMDFQKAFRKTTNNLAKKGVTLKMKNGQNRSLEAAVRQNVLWGVRQNARELNKDVGRYLGCDGVQINISPNCRDDHIPINGQVFKLNSRAWRRYKHLLNDFNCQHYESYIITDIEDNIYTDKEINKANNRKVNYKGKKIPYYEATQRQRALERNIRKAKMVYMSEPTKENKALVSQQQANIRKYLKETGLERQYDREYYAGYNN
;
A
#
# COMPACT_ATOMS: atom_id res chain seq x y z
N MET A 1 4.02 24.74 14.23
CA MET A 1 3.86 24.14 12.87
C MET A 1 3.12 22.84 13.05
N LEU A 2 1.95 22.68 12.43
CA LEU A 2 1.19 21.42 12.50
C LEU A 2 1.95 20.38 11.67
N THR A 3 2.42 19.31 12.33
CA THR A 3 2.93 18.15 11.59
C THR A 3 1.87 17.68 10.61
N PRO A 4 2.19 17.50 9.34
CA PRO A 4 1.21 17.06 8.37
C PRO A 4 0.72 15.67 8.73
N ASP A 5 -0.38 15.62 9.45
CA ASP A 5 -1.10 14.43 9.92
C ASP A 5 -1.66 13.59 8.75
N TYR A 6 -1.60 14.13 7.52
CA TYR A 6 -2.14 13.52 6.30
C TYR A 6 -1.28 12.38 5.74
N LEU A 7 0.02 12.33 6.04
CA LEU A 7 0.84 11.17 5.67
C LEU A 7 0.47 9.93 6.49
N ASP A 8 -0.09 10.14 7.68
CA ASP A 8 -0.74 9.10 8.48
C ASP A 8 -2.21 8.89 8.09
N LYS A 9 -2.86 9.89 7.53
CA LYS A 9 -4.26 9.81 7.11
C LYS A 9 -4.37 9.08 5.77
N LYS A 10 -4.57 7.81 5.87
CA LYS A 10 -4.93 6.79 4.88
C LYS A 10 -6.05 7.17 3.91
N ALA A 11 -6.80 8.25 4.18
CA ALA A 11 -7.87 8.75 3.34
C ALA A 11 -7.41 9.06 1.91
N TYR A 12 -6.19 9.59 1.76
CA TYR A 12 -5.70 10.06 0.46
C TYR A 12 -5.26 8.94 -0.49
N THR A 13 -4.74 7.82 0.05
CA THR A 13 -4.39 6.67 -0.79
C THR A 13 -5.55 5.71 -0.99
N ASN A 14 -6.64 5.85 -0.20
CA ASN A 14 -7.71 4.88 -0.14
C ASN A 14 -8.44 4.75 -1.47
N LYS A 15 -8.86 5.84 -2.11
CA LYS A 15 -9.61 5.77 -3.38
C LYS A 15 -8.86 5.01 -4.48
N ILE A 16 -7.55 5.25 -4.64
CA ILE A 16 -6.73 4.54 -5.63
C ILE A 16 -6.55 3.09 -5.22
N VAL A 17 -6.28 2.83 -3.94
CA VAL A 17 -6.15 1.47 -3.41
C VAL A 17 -7.46 0.70 -3.54
N GLU A 18 -8.61 1.32 -3.26
CA GLU A 18 -9.95 0.75 -3.44
C GLU A 18 -10.21 0.34 -4.89
N MET A 19 -9.87 1.20 -5.85
CA MET A 19 -9.97 0.87 -7.28
C MET A 19 -9.19 -0.40 -7.64
N TYR A 20 -8.02 -0.59 -7.05
CA TYR A 20 -7.19 -1.78 -7.30
C TYR A 20 -7.60 -2.99 -6.45
N GLN A 21 -8.25 -2.82 -5.31
CA GLN A 21 -8.92 -3.91 -4.59
C GLN A 21 -10.11 -4.45 -5.40
N ASP A 22 -10.93 -3.54 -5.94
CA ASP A 22 -12.03 -3.91 -6.83
C ASP A 22 -11.53 -4.61 -8.10
N LEU A 23 -10.48 -4.05 -8.73
CA LEU A 23 -9.80 -4.70 -9.84
C LEU A 23 -9.31 -6.10 -9.49
N ASN A 24 -8.65 -6.28 -8.35
CA ASN A 24 -8.16 -7.58 -7.90
C ASN A 24 -9.30 -8.61 -7.77
N THR A 25 -10.43 -8.21 -7.19
CA THR A 25 -11.62 -9.07 -7.10
C THR A 25 -12.16 -9.44 -8.47
N LYS A 26 -12.25 -8.48 -9.40
CA LYS A 26 -12.69 -8.73 -10.78
C LYS A 26 -11.78 -9.71 -11.51
N LEU A 27 -10.46 -9.49 -11.42
CA LEU A 27 -9.48 -10.36 -12.05
C LEU A 27 -9.52 -11.80 -11.51
N VAL A 28 -9.63 -11.97 -10.19
CA VAL A 28 -9.77 -13.30 -9.58
C VAL A 28 -11.06 -13.99 -10.07
N LYS A 29 -12.19 -13.26 -10.12
CA LYS A 29 -13.46 -13.80 -10.66
C LYS A 29 -13.35 -14.20 -12.13
N GLN A 30 -12.65 -13.42 -12.96
CA GLN A 30 -12.38 -13.73 -14.36
C GLN A 30 -11.61 -15.05 -14.50
N ILE A 31 -10.54 -15.24 -13.71
CA ILE A 31 -9.77 -16.48 -13.68
C ILE A 31 -10.65 -17.67 -13.26
N ILE A 32 -11.42 -17.51 -12.18
CA ILE A 32 -12.34 -18.56 -11.68
C ILE A 32 -13.41 -18.92 -12.72
N SER A 33 -14.02 -17.90 -13.36
CA SER A 33 -14.99 -18.12 -14.43
C SER A 33 -14.39 -18.92 -15.59
N LYS A 34 -13.16 -18.55 -16.00
CA LYS A 34 -12.46 -19.24 -17.08
C LYS A 34 -12.09 -20.68 -16.72
N LEU A 35 -11.71 -20.94 -15.47
CA LEU A 35 -11.50 -22.31 -14.97
C LEU A 35 -12.80 -23.12 -14.97
N LYS A 36 -13.94 -22.50 -14.63
CA LYS A 36 -15.24 -23.16 -14.67
C LYS A 36 -15.65 -23.56 -16.09
N GLU A 37 -15.31 -22.76 -17.10
CA GLU A 37 -15.59 -23.07 -18.51
C GLU A 37 -14.81 -24.29 -19.03
N THR A 38 -13.72 -24.70 -18.35
CA THR A 38 -12.94 -25.88 -18.78
C THR A 38 -13.69 -27.19 -18.60
N GLY A 39 -14.72 -27.22 -17.75
CA GLY A 39 -15.48 -28.41 -17.45
C GLY A 39 -14.68 -29.47 -16.70
N ASP A 40 -15.17 -30.71 -16.73
CA ASP A 40 -14.53 -31.87 -16.11
C ASP A 40 -13.25 -32.25 -16.87
N LEU A 41 -12.13 -32.30 -16.15
CA LEU A 41 -10.80 -32.61 -16.70
C LEU A 41 -10.46 -34.11 -16.66
N THR A 42 -11.37 -34.98 -16.19
CA THR A 42 -11.10 -36.38 -15.93
C THR A 42 -10.70 -37.16 -17.21
N SER A 43 -11.27 -36.79 -18.34
CA SER A 43 -11.00 -37.43 -19.64
C SER A 43 -9.91 -36.74 -20.49
N PHE A 44 -9.31 -35.65 -19.98
CA PHE A 44 -8.33 -34.89 -20.74
C PHE A 44 -6.99 -35.62 -20.85
N THR A 45 -6.45 -35.65 -22.08
CA THR A 45 -5.05 -36.01 -22.30
C THR A 45 -4.15 -34.85 -21.94
N ARG A 46 -2.87 -35.13 -21.67
CA ARG A 46 -1.84 -34.09 -21.42
C ARG A 46 -1.70 -33.10 -22.58
N HIS A 47 -1.92 -33.54 -23.81
CA HIS A 47 -1.89 -32.67 -25.00
C HIS A 47 -3.07 -31.69 -24.98
N GLN A 48 -4.29 -32.20 -24.76
CA GLN A 48 -5.49 -31.37 -24.68
C GLN A 48 -5.38 -30.33 -23.56
N LEU A 49 -4.84 -30.71 -22.38
CA LEU A 49 -4.58 -29.78 -21.30
C LEU A 49 -3.63 -28.65 -21.72
N LYS A 50 -2.52 -28.96 -22.41
CA LYS A 50 -1.58 -27.94 -22.91
C LYS A 50 -2.23 -26.98 -23.90
N VAL A 51 -3.07 -27.48 -24.80
CA VAL A 51 -3.83 -26.65 -25.75
C VAL A 51 -4.78 -25.72 -25.00
N LEU A 52 -5.51 -26.26 -24.03
CA LEU A 52 -6.45 -25.50 -23.18
C LEU A 52 -5.75 -24.44 -22.36
N ALA A 53 -4.63 -24.78 -21.72
CA ALA A 53 -3.80 -23.84 -20.94
C ALA A 53 -3.28 -22.69 -21.80
N LYS A 54 -2.78 -22.98 -23.01
CA LYS A 54 -2.30 -21.97 -23.95
C LYS A 54 -3.40 -21.03 -24.42
N ARG A 55 -4.54 -21.58 -24.84
CA ARG A 55 -5.70 -20.80 -25.32
C ARG A 55 -6.34 -19.99 -24.20
N GLY A 56 -6.75 -20.65 -23.12
CA GLY A 56 -7.40 -20.02 -21.97
C GLY A 56 -6.49 -18.99 -21.28
N GLY A 57 -5.20 -19.29 -21.15
CA GLY A 57 -4.22 -18.33 -20.62
C GLY A 57 -4.10 -17.08 -21.46
N LYS A 58 -4.12 -17.18 -22.81
CA LYS A 58 -4.12 -16.01 -23.69
C LYS A 58 -5.40 -15.18 -23.55
N GLU A 59 -6.54 -15.82 -23.42
CA GLU A 59 -7.84 -15.15 -23.23
C GLU A 59 -7.86 -14.41 -21.89
N VAL A 60 -7.43 -15.04 -20.78
CA VAL A 60 -7.29 -14.42 -19.45
C VAL A 60 -6.32 -13.23 -19.50
N PHE A 61 -5.20 -13.37 -20.21
CA PHE A 61 -4.25 -12.26 -20.38
C PHE A 61 -4.90 -11.04 -21.03
N LEU A 62 -5.58 -11.23 -22.17
CA LEU A 62 -6.21 -10.14 -22.91
C LEU A 62 -7.34 -9.49 -22.11
N GLU A 63 -8.16 -10.27 -21.44
CA GLU A 63 -9.23 -9.77 -20.59
C GLU A 63 -8.69 -8.97 -19.39
N ALA A 64 -7.67 -9.49 -18.71
CA ALA A 64 -7.00 -8.78 -17.60
C ALA A 64 -6.33 -7.49 -18.07
N LEU A 65 -5.71 -7.50 -19.26
CA LEU A 65 -5.11 -6.30 -19.86
C LEU A 65 -6.18 -5.22 -20.11
N ASN A 66 -7.30 -5.58 -20.70
CA ASN A 66 -8.41 -4.68 -20.99
C ASN A 66 -9.03 -4.13 -19.70
N THR A 67 -9.34 -5.01 -18.75
CA THR A 67 -9.94 -4.64 -17.45
C THR A 67 -9.04 -3.68 -16.67
N THR A 68 -7.72 -3.91 -16.67
CA THR A 68 -6.76 -3.03 -15.98
C THR A 68 -6.58 -1.70 -16.71
N SER A 69 -6.55 -1.74 -18.06
CA SER A 69 -6.38 -0.53 -18.88
C SER A 69 -7.57 0.43 -18.78
N ALA A 70 -8.78 -0.09 -18.57
CA ALA A 70 -10.00 0.68 -18.38
C ALA A 70 -9.95 1.61 -17.15
N LEU A 71 -9.07 1.34 -16.19
CA LEU A 71 -8.87 2.21 -15.02
C LEU A 71 -8.08 3.49 -15.32
N SER A 72 -7.43 3.61 -16.47
CA SER A 72 -6.43 4.65 -16.74
C SER A 72 -6.94 6.07 -16.50
N SER A 73 -8.08 6.43 -17.07
CA SER A 73 -8.65 7.78 -16.94
C SER A 73 -9.06 8.11 -15.51
N LYS A 74 -9.77 7.18 -14.86
CA LYS A 74 -10.20 7.33 -13.47
C LYS A 74 -9.00 7.42 -12.53
N ARG A 75 -8.01 6.56 -12.71
CA ARG A 75 -6.77 6.57 -11.92
C ARG A 75 -6.04 7.92 -12.01
N LYS A 76 -5.87 8.45 -13.23
CA LYS A 76 -5.20 9.74 -13.43
C LYS A 76 -5.97 10.87 -12.75
N LYS A 77 -7.31 10.90 -12.85
CA LYS A 77 -8.16 11.88 -12.17
C LYS A 77 -7.97 11.83 -10.65
N GLU A 78 -7.99 10.64 -10.05
CA GLU A 78 -7.81 10.47 -8.60
C GLU A 78 -6.39 10.84 -8.15
N LEU A 79 -5.36 10.57 -8.97
CA LEU A 79 -3.99 11.02 -8.68
C LEU A 79 -3.87 12.54 -8.69
N VAL A 80 -4.44 13.21 -9.68
CA VAL A 80 -4.44 14.69 -9.73
C VAL A 80 -5.12 15.28 -8.50
N ALA A 81 -6.29 14.76 -8.12
CA ALA A 81 -7.02 15.20 -6.94
C ALA A 81 -6.19 15.02 -5.67
N LEU A 82 -5.64 13.83 -5.48
CA LEU A 82 -4.79 13.47 -4.34
C LEU A 82 -3.58 14.41 -4.20
N PHE A 83 -2.80 14.56 -5.27
CA PHE A 83 -1.58 15.37 -5.21
C PHE A 83 -1.88 16.86 -5.06
N SER A 84 -2.96 17.36 -5.65
CA SER A 84 -3.40 18.76 -5.49
C SER A 84 -3.81 19.06 -4.04
N GLU A 85 -4.54 18.15 -3.40
CA GLU A 85 -4.97 18.29 -2.01
C GLU A 85 -3.76 18.27 -1.06
N ILE A 86 -2.84 17.33 -1.24
CA ILE A 86 -1.61 17.25 -0.45
C ILE A 86 -0.76 18.51 -0.63
N THR A 87 -0.58 18.98 -1.86
CA THR A 87 0.20 20.19 -2.14
C THR A 87 -0.40 21.42 -1.45
N LYS A 88 -1.72 21.59 -1.47
CA LYS A 88 -2.39 22.68 -0.74
C LYS A 88 -2.17 22.59 0.76
N HIS A 89 -2.29 21.39 1.31
CA HIS A 89 -2.07 21.17 2.74
C HIS A 89 -0.63 21.47 3.16
N ASP A 90 0.35 21.00 2.37
CA ASP A 90 1.76 21.26 2.63
C ASP A 90 2.08 22.76 2.60
N LEU A 91 1.59 23.49 1.59
CA LEU A 91 1.75 24.94 1.54
C LEU A 91 1.12 25.62 2.74
N GLN A 92 -0.07 25.20 3.15
CA GLN A 92 -0.75 25.77 4.31
C GLN A 92 0.04 25.61 5.61
N SER A 93 0.81 24.54 5.74
CA SER A 93 1.67 24.34 6.91
C SER A 93 2.80 25.39 7.04
N TYR A 94 3.14 26.07 5.96
CA TYR A 94 4.14 27.15 5.94
C TYR A 94 3.53 28.56 6.06
N LYS A 95 2.21 28.68 6.27
CA LYS A 95 1.53 30.00 6.28
C LYS A 95 2.21 31.00 7.22
N SER A 96 2.45 30.61 8.48
CA SER A 96 3.10 31.49 9.48
C SER A 96 4.51 31.95 9.05
N LEU A 97 5.23 31.11 8.32
CA LEU A 97 6.58 31.44 7.84
C LEU A 97 6.51 32.38 6.62
N TYR A 98 5.51 32.23 5.75
CA TYR A 98 5.21 33.18 4.67
C TYR A 98 4.85 34.54 5.25
N ASP A 99 3.96 34.59 6.25
CA ASP A 99 3.54 35.82 6.94
C ASP A 99 4.73 36.51 7.61
N TYR A 100 5.59 35.75 8.31
CA TYR A 100 6.81 36.28 8.92
C TYR A 100 7.77 36.91 7.91
N ARG A 101 7.89 36.31 6.71
CA ARG A 101 8.74 36.82 5.62
C ARG A 101 8.09 37.91 4.79
N GLY A 102 6.84 38.30 5.09
CA GLY A 102 6.08 39.29 4.32
C GLY A 102 5.87 38.86 2.86
N LYS A 103 5.77 37.55 2.61
CA LYS A 103 5.60 36.96 1.28
C LYS A 103 4.20 36.43 1.08
N GLU A 104 3.66 36.58 -0.12
CA GLU A 104 2.38 36.01 -0.45
C GLU A 104 2.48 34.49 -0.67
N MET A 105 1.55 33.74 -0.06
CA MET A 105 1.47 32.28 -0.21
C MET A 105 0.64 31.92 -1.45
N VAL A 106 1.29 31.95 -2.60
CA VAL A 106 0.70 31.55 -3.90
C VAL A 106 1.45 30.34 -4.44
N LEU A 107 0.70 29.45 -5.09
CA LEU A 107 1.31 28.30 -5.76
C LEU A 107 2.17 28.77 -6.94
N SER A 108 3.47 28.67 -6.81
CA SER A 108 4.42 29.11 -7.84
C SER A 108 4.42 28.16 -9.05
N GLU A 109 4.97 28.65 -10.19
CA GLU A 109 5.13 27.82 -11.38
C GLU A 109 6.05 26.60 -11.12
N SER A 110 7.10 26.76 -10.30
CA SER A 110 7.99 25.65 -9.91
C SER A 110 7.22 24.57 -9.12
N GLN A 111 6.35 24.99 -8.19
CA GLN A 111 5.53 24.08 -7.38
C GLN A 111 4.47 23.37 -8.22
N LEU A 112 3.86 24.03 -9.20
CA LEU A 112 2.99 23.40 -10.19
C LEU A 112 3.74 22.36 -11.04
N LYS A 113 4.97 22.65 -11.44
CA LYS A 113 5.81 21.67 -12.16
C LYS A 113 6.15 20.45 -11.28
N ILE A 114 6.44 20.64 -9.99
CA ILE A 114 6.69 19.55 -9.03
C ILE A 114 5.45 18.65 -8.94
N LEU A 115 4.26 19.23 -8.71
CA LEU A 115 3.00 18.51 -8.63
C LEU A 115 2.72 17.70 -9.90
N ASN A 116 2.78 18.34 -11.06
CA ASN A 116 2.50 17.70 -12.35
C ASN A 116 3.49 16.56 -12.64
N ASN A 117 4.76 16.74 -12.28
CA ASN A 117 5.78 15.71 -12.45
C ASN A 117 5.53 14.51 -11.52
N ALA A 118 5.15 14.75 -10.26
CA ALA A 118 4.82 13.68 -9.31
C ALA A 118 3.61 12.85 -9.77
N VAL A 119 2.54 13.51 -10.26
CA VAL A 119 1.38 12.84 -10.88
C VAL A 119 1.82 11.99 -12.07
N ARG A 120 2.61 12.56 -12.98
CA ARG A 120 3.07 11.89 -14.21
C ARG A 120 3.90 10.65 -13.90
N ILE A 121 4.85 10.75 -12.96
CA ILE A 121 5.73 9.62 -12.57
C ILE A 121 4.90 8.53 -11.90
N THR A 122 4.04 8.88 -10.95
CA THR A 122 3.21 7.90 -10.23
C THR A 122 2.24 7.20 -11.17
N ASP A 123 1.59 7.93 -12.09
CA ASP A 123 0.71 7.33 -13.10
C ASP A 123 1.47 6.38 -14.04
N LYS A 124 2.69 6.76 -14.46
CA LYS A 124 3.56 5.90 -15.28
C LYS A 124 3.90 4.59 -14.56
N GLU A 125 4.27 4.65 -13.28
CA GLU A 125 4.58 3.45 -12.51
C GLU A 125 3.36 2.53 -12.35
N LEU A 126 2.18 3.09 -12.07
CA LEU A 126 0.94 2.31 -12.00
C LEU A 126 0.55 1.73 -13.37
N LYS A 127 0.78 2.47 -14.47
CA LYS A 127 0.56 1.99 -15.83
C LYS A 127 1.50 0.85 -16.20
N ASN A 128 2.76 0.92 -15.79
CA ASN A 128 3.76 -0.12 -16.06
C ASN A 128 3.36 -1.46 -15.43
N MET A 129 2.58 -1.46 -14.33
CA MET A 129 2.07 -2.68 -13.72
C MET A 129 0.98 -3.39 -14.54
N THR A 130 0.29 -2.68 -15.45
CA THR A 130 -0.86 -3.23 -16.19
C THR A 130 -0.52 -4.53 -16.92
N ARG A 131 0.59 -4.55 -17.65
CA ARG A 131 1.03 -5.76 -18.38
C ARG A 131 1.50 -6.86 -17.44
N THR A 132 2.18 -6.50 -16.35
CA THR A 132 2.61 -7.45 -15.31
C THR A 132 1.40 -8.10 -14.64
N ILE A 133 0.33 -7.32 -14.37
CA ILE A 133 -0.94 -7.84 -13.83
C ILE A 133 -1.53 -8.87 -14.79
N ALA A 134 -1.61 -8.57 -16.09
CA ALA A 134 -2.17 -9.47 -17.09
C ALA A 134 -1.36 -10.77 -17.19
N PHE A 135 -0.03 -10.71 -17.19
CA PHE A 135 0.82 -11.91 -17.16
C PHE A 135 0.64 -12.72 -15.87
N SER A 136 0.52 -12.07 -14.71
CA SER A 136 0.26 -12.78 -13.46
C SER A 136 -1.09 -13.51 -13.49
N CYS A 137 -2.13 -12.90 -14.05
CA CYS A 137 -3.44 -13.57 -14.21
C CYS A 137 -3.36 -14.77 -15.15
N GLN A 138 -2.62 -14.66 -16.25
CA GLN A 138 -2.36 -15.78 -17.16
C GLN A 138 -1.64 -16.93 -16.45
N GLU A 139 -0.59 -16.63 -15.70
CA GLU A 139 0.19 -17.61 -14.94
C GLU A 139 -0.66 -18.28 -13.87
N ASP A 140 -1.46 -17.50 -13.14
CA ASP A 140 -2.37 -18.01 -12.13
C ASP A 140 -3.43 -18.94 -12.71
N PHE A 141 -3.97 -18.64 -13.89
CA PHE A 141 -4.89 -19.54 -14.60
C PHE A 141 -4.23 -20.86 -15.01
N VAL A 142 -3.05 -20.81 -15.62
CA VAL A 142 -2.32 -22.01 -16.07
C VAL A 142 -1.96 -22.90 -14.87
N ASN A 143 -1.39 -22.31 -13.80
CA ASN A 143 -1.02 -23.04 -12.60
C ASN A 143 -2.24 -23.66 -11.90
N ALA A 144 -3.37 -22.95 -11.87
CA ALA A 144 -4.62 -23.47 -11.30
C ALA A 144 -5.17 -24.63 -12.12
N LEU A 145 -5.11 -24.55 -13.44
CA LEU A 145 -5.54 -25.62 -14.34
C LEU A 145 -4.66 -26.86 -14.16
N ASP A 146 -3.34 -26.69 -14.08
CA ASP A 146 -2.40 -27.79 -13.84
C ASP A 146 -2.61 -28.44 -12.47
N GLU A 147 -2.84 -27.64 -11.41
CA GLU A 147 -3.15 -28.14 -10.07
C GLU A 147 -4.43 -28.97 -10.07
N MET A 148 -5.49 -28.47 -10.69
CA MET A 148 -6.77 -29.21 -10.82
C MET A 148 -6.59 -30.53 -11.56
N TYR A 149 -5.90 -30.50 -12.70
CA TYR A 149 -5.64 -31.69 -13.51
C TYR A 149 -4.86 -32.77 -12.73
N LEU A 150 -3.81 -32.37 -12.00
CA LEU A 150 -3.04 -33.30 -11.18
C LEU A 150 -3.89 -33.91 -10.06
N GLN A 151 -4.72 -33.13 -9.37
CA GLN A 151 -5.57 -33.62 -8.29
C GLN A 151 -6.65 -34.61 -8.78
N VAL A 152 -7.22 -34.35 -9.94
CA VAL A 152 -8.23 -35.22 -10.57
C VAL A 152 -7.57 -36.43 -11.23
N GLY A 153 -6.50 -36.25 -12.01
CA GLY A 153 -5.82 -37.30 -12.76
C GLY A 153 -5.11 -38.33 -11.88
N THR A 154 -4.69 -37.96 -10.67
CA THR A 154 -4.14 -38.91 -9.68
C THR A 154 -5.21 -39.60 -8.84
N GLY A 155 -6.49 -39.27 -9.03
CA GLY A 155 -7.59 -39.80 -8.21
C GLY A 155 -7.61 -39.23 -6.77
N ALA A 156 -6.75 -38.23 -6.45
CA ALA A 156 -6.69 -37.64 -5.10
C ALA A 156 -7.99 -36.90 -4.73
N MET A 157 -8.66 -36.32 -5.71
CA MET A 157 -9.93 -35.61 -5.53
C MET A 157 -10.84 -35.79 -6.75
N ASP A 158 -12.17 -35.73 -6.50
CA ASP A 158 -13.12 -35.49 -7.58
C ASP A 158 -12.98 -34.06 -8.11
N PHE A 159 -13.50 -33.83 -9.32
CA PHE A 159 -13.39 -32.51 -9.98
C PHE A 159 -13.97 -31.38 -9.13
N GLN A 160 -15.12 -31.57 -8.48
CA GLN A 160 -15.77 -30.52 -7.69
C GLN A 160 -14.94 -30.10 -6.47
N LYS A 161 -14.31 -31.08 -5.81
CA LYS A 161 -13.41 -30.79 -4.68
C LYS A 161 -12.12 -30.13 -5.14
N ALA A 162 -11.52 -30.61 -6.24
CA ALA A 162 -10.34 -30.00 -6.83
C ALA A 162 -10.62 -28.55 -7.26
N PHE A 163 -11.74 -28.30 -7.95
CA PHE A 163 -12.17 -26.96 -8.36
C PHE A 163 -12.33 -26.03 -7.15
N ARG A 164 -13.11 -26.42 -6.13
CA ARG A 164 -13.30 -25.60 -4.92
C ARG A 164 -11.98 -25.29 -4.21
N LYS A 165 -11.12 -26.29 -4.05
CA LYS A 165 -9.82 -26.09 -3.40
C LYS A 165 -8.96 -25.09 -4.17
N THR A 166 -8.85 -25.26 -5.48
CA THR A 166 -8.02 -24.39 -6.33
C THR A 166 -8.58 -22.98 -6.41
N THR A 167 -9.88 -22.79 -6.57
CA THR A 167 -10.52 -21.46 -6.58
C THR A 167 -10.40 -20.75 -5.23
N ASN A 168 -10.53 -21.47 -4.11
CA ASN A 168 -10.26 -20.93 -2.78
C ASN A 168 -8.79 -20.52 -2.60
N ASN A 169 -7.84 -21.27 -3.14
CA ASN A 169 -6.42 -20.91 -3.11
C ASN A 169 -6.14 -19.65 -3.93
N LEU A 170 -6.71 -19.54 -5.14
CA LEU A 170 -6.64 -18.36 -5.98
C LEU A 170 -7.23 -17.13 -5.27
N ALA A 171 -8.41 -17.27 -4.67
CA ALA A 171 -9.06 -16.21 -3.94
C ALA A 171 -8.22 -15.77 -2.71
N LYS A 172 -7.63 -16.70 -1.96
CA LYS A 172 -6.72 -16.39 -0.83
C LYS A 172 -5.43 -15.70 -1.27
N LYS A 173 -4.89 -16.08 -2.41
CA LYS A 173 -3.67 -15.50 -2.97
C LYS A 173 -3.96 -14.09 -3.53
N GLY A 174 -5.06 -13.91 -4.25
CA GLY A 174 -5.31 -12.73 -5.08
C GLY A 174 -4.27 -12.57 -6.19
N VAL A 175 -4.37 -11.51 -6.97
CA VAL A 175 -3.36 -11.19 -7.97
C VAL A 175 -2.08 -10.72 -7.27
N THR A 176 -0.96 -11.38 -7.57
CA THR A 176 0.36 -11.06 -7.04
C THR A 176 1.30 -10.65 -8.16
N LEU A 177 2.13 -9.66 -7.90
CA LEU A 177 3.13 -9.16 -8.84
C LEU A 177 4.51 -9.67 -8.44
N LYS A 178 5.21 -10.28 -9.38
CA LYS A 178 6.61 -10.66 -9.20
C LYS A 178 7.49 -9.42 -9.38
N MET A 179 8.16 -9.01 -8.32
CA MET A 179 9.06 -7.87 -8.32
C MET A 179 10.40 -8.24 -8.95
N LYS A 180 11.18 -7.23 -9.39
CA LYS A 180 12.52 -7.44 -9.99
C LYS A 180 13.48 -8.22 -9.08
N ASN A 181 13.33 -8.10 -7.77
CA ASN A 181 14.12 -8.82 -6.77
C ASN A 181 13.60 -10.26 -6.49
N GLY A 182 12.67 -10.76 -7.29
CA GLY A 182 12.07 -12.09 -7.15
C GLY A 182 10.97 -12.21 -6.10
N GLN A 183 10.73 -11.19 -5.28
CA GLN A 183 9.65 -11.21 -4.27
C GLN A 183 8.28 -11.07 -4.91
N ASN A 184 7.31 -11.83 -4.41
CA ASN A 184 5.91 -11.67 -4.77
C ASN A 184 5.23 -10.67 -3.84
N ARG A 185 4.49 -9.71 -4.41
CA ARG A 185 3.68 -8.74 -3.67
C ARG A 185 2.24 -8.78 -4.13
N SER A 186 1.30 -8.66 -3.19
CA SER A 186 -0.11 -8.48 -3.58
C SER A 186 -0.27 -7.18 -4.37
N LEU A 187 -1.21 -7.18 -5.32
CA LEU A 187 -1.53 -6.01 -6.13
C LEU A 187 -1.80 -4.77 -5.26
N GLU A 188 -2.61 -4.92 -4.20
CA GLU A 188 -2.88 -3.85 -3.24
C GLU A 188 -1.61 -3.27 -2.61
N ALA A 189 -0.69 -4.13 -2.16
CA ALA A 189 0.55 -3.69 -1.51
C ALA A 189 1.45 -2.93 -2.49
N ALA A 190 1.55 -3.40 -3.74
CA ALA A 190 2.34 -2.75 -4.78
C ALA A 190 1.79 -1.36 -5.14
N VAL A 191 0.47 -1.25 -5.30
CA VAL A 191 -0.21 0.02 -5.60
C VAL A 191 -0.06 1.02 -4.46
N ARG A 192 -0.40 0.60 -3.24
CA ARG A 192 -0.27 1.44 -2.03
C ARG A 192 1.13 2.02 -1.91
N GLN A 193 2.12 1.19 -2.14
CA GLN A 193 3.51 1.58 -2.06
C GLN A 193 3.91 2.61 -3.12
N ASN A 194 3.52 2.42 -4.38
CA ASN A 194 3.81 3.36 -5.46
C ASN A 194 3.15 4.72 -5.21
N VAL A 195 1.90 4.73 -4.77
CA VAL A 195 1.18 5.98 -4.46
C VAL A 195 1.82 6.71 -3.27
N LEU A 196 2.10 6.00 -2.17
CA LEU A 196 2.76 6.58 -1.00
C LEU A 196 4.17 7.11 -1.33
N TRP A 197 4.91 6.41 -2.18
CA TRP A 197 6.21 6.89 -2.66
C TRP A 197 6.06 8.19 -3.44
N GLY A 198 5.13 8.26 -4.39
CA GLY A 198 4.87 9.47 -5.17
C GLY A 198 4.48 10.65 -4.29
N VAL A 199 3.57 10.44 -3.33
CA VAL A 199 3.14 11.45 -2.35
C VAL A 199 4.33 12.01 -1.58
N ARG A 200 5.20 11.15 -1.07
CA ARG A 200 6.38 11.58 -0.31
C ARG A 200 7.37 12.35 -1.15
N GLN A 201 7.62 11.90 -2.38
CA GLN A 201 8.52 12.62 -3.28
C GLN A 201 7.97 14.02 -3.60
N ASN A 202 6.66 14.14 -3.84
CA ASN A 202 6.01 15.43 -4.04
C ASN A 202 6.18 16.35 -2.81
N ALA A 203 5.86 15.85 -1.62
CA ALA A 203 5.99 16.61 -0.38
C ALA A 203 7.44 17.10 -0.15
N ARG A 204 8.42 16.23 -0.39
CA ARG A 204 9.86 16.57 -0.23
C ARG A 204 10.31 17.66 -1.19
N GLU A 205 10.03 17.50 -2.47
CA GLU A 205 10.44 18.51 -3.45
C GLU A 205 9.71 19.82 -3.24
N LEU A 206 8.43 19.78 -2.85
CA LEU A 206 7.66 20.96 -2.50
C LEU A 206 8.24 21.67 -1.27
N ASN A 207 8.46 20.95 -0.17
CA ASN A 207 9.01 21.50 1.08
C ASN A 207 10.40 22.12 0.85
N LYS A 208 11.22 21.47 0.04
CA LYS A 208 12.54 21.97 -0.35
C LYS A 208 12.46 23.25 -1.17
N ASP A 209 11.51 23.33 -2.11
CA ASP A 209 11.29 24.54 -2.93
C ASP A 209 10.82 25.70 -2.05
N VAL A 210 9.81 25.46 -1.20
CA VAL A 210 9.31 26.43 -0.21
C VAL A 210 10.42 26.88 0.74
N GLY A 211 11.19 25.94 1.29
CA GLY A 211 12.30 26.25 2.20
C GLY A 211 13.36 27.15 1.57
N ARG A 212 13.71 26.90 0.31
CA ARG A 212 14.63 27.79 -0.44
C ARG A 212 14.04 29.18 -0.65
N TYR A 213 12.79 29.25 -1.05
CA TYR A 213 12.10 30.52 -1.31
C TYR A 213 11.99 31.38 -0.03
N LEU A 214 11.76 30.73 1.12
CA LEU A 214 11.64 31.41 2.42
C LEU A 214 12.98 31.63 3.13
N GLY A 215 14.09 31.12 2.57
CA GLY A 215 15.43 31.25 3.17
C GLY A 215 15.61 30.45 4.45
N CYS A 216 15.03 29.23 4.49
CA CYS A 216 15.21 28.30 5.61
C CYS A 216 16.64 27.75 5.63
N ASP A 217 17.21 27.59 6.81
CA ASP A 217 18.57 27.08 7.05
C ASP A 217 18.58 25.73 7.78
N GLY A 218 17.41 25.24 8.21
CA GLY A 218 17.22 24.00 8.93
C GLY A 218 16.06 23.14 8.44
N VAL A 219 16.01 21.93 8.98
CA VAL A 219 14.91 20.99 8.80
C VAL A 219 14.49 20.40 10.13
N GLN A 220 13.19 20.33 10.36
CA GLN A 220 12.54 19.60 11.43
C GLN A 220 12.05 18.26 10.89
N ILE A 221 12.42 17.15 11.52
CA ILE A 221 11.90 15.82 11.21
C ILE A 221 10.73 15.51 12.14
N ASN A 222 9.64 14.96 11.61
CA ASN A 222 8.50 14.57 12.44
C ASN A 222 8.82 13.37 13.35
N ILE A 223 8.11 13.28 14.49
CA ILE A 223 8.08 12.05 15.29
C ILE A 223 7.24 11.01 14.59
N SER A 224 7.80 9.82 14.37
CA SER A 224 7.09 8.63 13.98
C SER A 224 7.06 7.64 15.17
N PRO A 225 5.89 7.36 15.77
CA PRO A 225 5.80 6.40 16.88
C PRO A 225 6.09 4.96 16.41
N ASN A 226 6.07 4.72 15.10
CA ASN A 226 6.43 3.46 14.45
C ASN A 226 7.84 3.49 13.87
N CYS A 227 8.72 4.30 14.44
CA CYS A 227 10.10 4.42 14.01
C CYS A 227 10.83 3.07 14.10
N ARG A 228 11.60 2.73 13.08
CA ARG A 228 12.56 1.62 13.13
C ARG A 228 13.79 2.06 13.92
N ASP A 229 14.49 1.10 14.52
CA ASP A 229 15.66 1.39 15.37
C ASP A 229 16.77 2.17 14.62
N ASP A 230 16.98 1.87 13.33
CA ASP A 230 17.94 2.55 12.46
C ASP A 230 17.55 4.00 12.13
N HIS A 231 16.29 4.39 12.32
CA HIS A 231 15.77 5.75 12.12
C HIS A 231 15.65 6.57 13.41
N ILE A 232 15.92 6.00 14.58
CA ILE A 232 15.92 6.71 15.87
C ILE A 232 16.77 7.99 15.83
N PRO A 233 17.96 8.03 15.17
CA PRO A 233 18.79 9.22 15.12
C PRO A 233 18.17 10.45 14.44
N ILE A 234 17.10 10.26 13.63
CA ILE A 234 16.43 11.36 12.95
C ILE A 234 15.04 11.65 13.53
N ASN A 235 14.48 10.75 14.34
CA ASN A 235 13.10 10.83 14.80
C ASN A 235 12.87 12.04 15.72
N GLY A 236 12.09 13.02 15.27
CA GLY A 236 11.79 14.25 16.01
C GLY A 236 12.94 15.26 16.09
N GLN A 237 14.03 15.09 15.34
CA GLN A 237 15.21 15.92 15.41
C GLN A 237 15.15 17.14 14.49
N VAL A 238 15.87 18.20 14.90
CA VAL A 238 16.18 19.37 14.07
C VAL A 238 17.60 19.27 13.56
N PHE A 239 17.83 19.59 12.30
CA PHE A 239 19.15 19.66 11.70
C PHE A 239 19.35 20.97 10.93
N LYS A 240 20.48 21.66 11.14
CA LYS A 240 20.93 22.70 10.22
C LYS A 240 21.34 22.06 8.89
N LEU A 241 20.92 22.65 7.76
CA LEU A 241 21.13 22.10 6.40
C LEU A 241 22.61 21.92 6.06
N ASN A 242 23.49 22.77 6.58
CA ASN A 242 24.93 22.71 6.37
C ASN A 242 25.66 21.78 7.37
N SER A 243 24.95 21.20 8.36
CA SER A 243 25.57 20.40 9.43
C SER A 243 26.09 19.05 8.91
N ARG A 244 27.14 18.54 9.62
CA ARG A 244 27.67 17.18 9.38
C ARG A 244 26.62 16.11 9.70
N ALA A 245 25.80 16.33 10.74
CA ALA A 245 24.74 15.42 11.14
C ALA A 245 23.69 15.28 10.03
N TRP A 246 23.22 16.37 9.43
CA TRP A 246 22.29 16.32 8.31
C TRP A 246 22.87 15.55 7.11
N ARG A 247 24.10 15.84 6.72
CA ARG A 247 24.77 15.10 5.63
C ARG A 247 24.85 13.60 5.89
N ARG A 248 25.06 13.21 7.17
CA ARG A 248 25.13 11.82 7.59
C ARG A 248 23.78 11.11 7.52
N TYR A 249 22.70 11.75 7.94
CA TYR A 249 21.41 11.08 8.20
C TYR A 249 20.31 11.31 7.15
N LYS A 250 20.41 12.34 6.30
CA LYS A 250 19.36 12.66 5.30
C LYS A 250 18.99 11.50 4.36
N HIS A 251 19.91 10.56 4.15
CA HIS A 251 19.65 9.39 3.29
C HIS A 251 18.60 8.45 3.87
N LEU A 252 18.45 8.38 5.21
CA LEU A 252 17.46 7.54 5.89
C LEU A 252 16.02 7.89 5.48
N LEU A 253 15.77 9.15 5.11
CA LEU A 253 14.49 9.58 4.62
C LEU A 253 14.14 8.97 3.25
N ASN A 254 15.11 8.48 2.49
CA ASN A 254 14.92 7.81 1.22
C ASN A 254 14.62 6.31 1.37
N ASP A 255 14.71 5.79 2.59
CA ASP A 255 14.50 4.38 2.85
C ASP A 255 13.07 3.97 2.52
N PHE A 256 13.00 2.76 2.03
CA PHE A 256 11.74 2.16 1.65
C PHE A 256 10.78 2.05 2.84
N ASN A 257 9.54 2.54 2.67
CA ASN A 257 8.52 2.64 3.73
C ASN A 257 8.90 3.53 4.92
N CYS A 258 9.92 4.38 4.82
CA CYS A 258 10.15 5.42 5.80
C CYS A 258 8.91 6.30 5.94
N GLN A 259 8.50 6.63 7.16
CA GLN A 259 7.34 7.50 7.45
C GLN A 259 7.75 8.87 7.95
N HIS A 260 9.06 9.13 8.02
CA HIS A 260 9.56 10.44 8.32
C HIS A 260 9.48 11.35 7.10
N TYR A 261 9.26 12.62 7.35
CA TYR A 261 9.35 13.71 6.38
C TYR A 261 10.02 14.91 7.02
N GLU A 262 10.55 15.78 6.20
CA GLU A 262 11.20 17.02 6.61
C GLU A 262 10.29 18.24 6.37
N SER A 263 10.18 19.11 7.36
CA SER A 263 9.67 20.48 7.23
C SER A 263 10.84 21.45 7.33
N TYR A 264 10.93 22.39 6.40
CA TYR A 264 12.01 23.38 6.41
C TYR A 264 11.68 24.50 7.38
N ILE A 265 12.68 24.95 8.15
CA ILE A 265 12.55 25.92 9.24
C ILE A 265 13.69 26.94 9.20
N ILE A 266 13.51 28.04 9.90
CA ILE A 266 14.55 29.03 10.21
C ILE A 266 15.00 28.78 11.63
N THR A 267 16.23 28.23 11.81
CA THR A 267 16.67 27.72 13.11
C THR A 267 16.89 28.80 14.17
N ASP A 268 17.00 30.07 13.79
CA ASP A 268 17.17 31.17 14.73
C ASP A 268 15.84 31.68 15.34
N ILE A 269 14.71 31.29 14.77
CA ILE A 269 13.35 31.72 15.20
C ILE A 269 12.40 30.59 15.50
N GLU A 270 12.72 29.39 15.07
CA GLU A 270 11.86 28.21 15.27
C GLU A 270 12.62 27.15 16.07
N ASP A 271 12.18 26.91 17.28
CA ASP A 271 12.69 25.82 18.12
C ASP A 271 12.17 24.45 17.64
N ASN A 272 12.77 23.38 18.15
CA ASN A 272 12.23 22.04 17.95
C ASN A 272 10.81 21.98 18.53
N ILE A 273 9.83 21.65 17.67
CA ILE A 273 8.42 21.51 18.08
C ILE A 273 8.20 20.34 19.05
N TYR A 274 9.16 19.44 19.18
CA TYR A 274 9.13 18.30 20.08
C TYR A 274 10.11 18.46 21.22
N THR A 275 9.64 18.18 22.44
CA THR A 275 10.51 18.10 23.60
C THR A 275 11.31 16.79 23.61
N ASP A 276 12.48 16.79 24.27
CA ASP A 276 13.27 15.56 24.48
C ASP A 276 12.47 14.44 25.14
N LYS A 277 11.53 14.80 26.04
CA LYS A 277 10.64 13.85 26.69
C LYS A 277 9.71 13.16 25.69
N GLU A 278 9.15 13.89 24.72
CA GLU A 278 8.27 13.34 23.67
C GLU A 278 9.07 12.46 22.73
N ILE A 279 10.25 12.90 22.30
CA ILE A 279 11.16 12.12 21.45
C ILE A 279 11.55 10.82 22.13
N ASN A 280 11.99 10.89 23.40
CA ASN A 280 12.37 9.71 24.17
C ASN A 280 11.19 8.76 24.41
N LYS A 281 9.98 9.30 24.68
CA LYS A 281 8.76 8.51 24.82
C LYS A 281 8.41 7.77 23.53
N ALA A 282 8.53 8.42 22.37
CA ALA A 282 8.25 7.81 21.07
C ALA A 282 9.27 6.71 20.73
N ASN A 283 10.56 6.98 20.94
CA ASN A 283 11.64 6.04 20.61
C ASN A 283 11.66 4.79 21.49
N ASN A 284 11.23 4.91 22.76
CA ASN A 284 11.26 3.82 23.74
C ASN A 284 9.88 3.20 24.00
N ARG A 285 8.89 3.52 23.17
CA ARG A 285 7.52 3.03 23.35
C ARG A 285 7.43 1.50 23.26
N LYS A 286 6.86 0.87 24.30
CA LYS A 286 6.64 -0.58 24.37
C LYS A 286 5.18 -0.87 24.74
N VAL A 287 4.69 -2.04 24.35
CA VAL A 287 3.37 -2.56 24.73
C VAL A 287 3.49 -3.95 25.32
N ASN A 288 2.51 -4.34 26.13
CA ASN A 288 2.44 -5.71 26.68
C ASN A 288 1.84 -6.65 25.63
N TYR A 289 2.47 -7.80 25.44
CA TYR A 289 1.94 -8.88 24.62
C TYR A 289 2.41 -10.23 25.17
N LYS A 290 1.48 -11.11 25.50
CA LYS A 290 1.75 -12.44 26.10
C LYS A 290 2.68 -12.38 27.31
N GLY A 291 2.42 -11.43 28.21
CA GLY A 291 3.20 -11.22 29.43
C GLY A 291 4.57 -10.57 29.24
N LYS A 292 4.95 -10.18 28.01
CA LYS A 292 6.24 -9.55 27.69
C LYS A 292 6.05 -8.14 27.16
N LYS A 293 6.99 -7.25 27.46
CA LYS A 293 7.06 -5.91 26.83
C LYS A 293 7.78 -6.02 25.49
N ILE A 294 7.11 -5.74 24.39
CA ILE A 294 7.67 -5.70 23.04
C ILE A 294 7.71 -4.27 22.50
N PRO A 295 8.66 -3.93 21.58
CA PRO A 295 8.70 -2.64 20.92
C PRO A 295 7.38 -2.30 20.23
N TYR A 296 6.99 -1.02 20.28
CA TYR A 296 5.76 -0.54 19.64
C TYR A 296 5.76 -0.81 18.12
N TYR A 297 6.90 -0.65 17.47
CA TYR A 297 7.09 -1.00 16.05
C TYR A 297 6.71 -2.46 15.77
N GLU A 298 7.26 -3.41 16.55
CA GLU A 298 6.96 -4.82 16.40
C GLU A 298 5.45 -5.10 16.58
N ALA A 299 4.86 -4.52 17.62
CA ALA A 299 3.43 -4.69 17.89
C ALA A 299 2.57 -4.18 16.73
N THR A 300 2.91 -3.02 16.16
CA THR A 300 2.16 -2.48 15.01
C THR A 300 2.36 -3.30 13.74
N GLN A 301 3.54 -3.92 13.51
CA GLN A 301 3.74 -4.85 12.39
C GLN A 301 2.88 -6.12 12.52
N ARG A 302 2.72 -6.65 13.74
CA ARG A 302 1.81 -7.76 14.03
C ARG A 302 0.34 -7.38 13.80
N GLN A 303 -0.07 -6.18 14.25
CA GLN A 303 -1.42 -5.65 13.96
C GLN A 303 -1.65 -5.56 12.43
N ARG A 304 -0.70 -4.99 11.69
CA ARG A 304 -0.78 -4.90 10.22
C ARG A 304 -0.89 -6.26 9.53
N ALA A 305 -0.27 -7.30 10.09
CA ALA A 305 -0.43 -8.67 9.60
C ALA A 305 -1.86 -9.19 9.79
N LEU A 306 -2.47 -8.94 10.95
CA LEU A 306 -3.86 -9.30 11.24
C LEU A 306 -4.84 -8.52 10.35
N GLU A 307 -4.65 -7.23 10.15
CA GLU A 307 -5.43 -6.40 9.23
C GLU A 307 -5.36 -6.94 7.78
N ARG A 308 -4.18 -7.35 7.32
CA ARG A 308 -4.02 -8.01 6.01
C ARG A 308 -4.79 -9.32 5.92
N ASN A 309 -4.81 -10.12 6.99
CA ASN A 309 -5.55 -11.38 7.02
C ASN A 309 -7.06 -11.15 6.94
N ILE A 310 -7.59 -10.09 7.57
CA ILE A 310 -8.99 -9.69 7.42
C ILE A 310 -9.30 -9.32 5.98
N ARG A 311 -8.46 -8.48 5.33
CA ARG A 311 -8.68 -8.11 3.92
C ARG A 311 -8.62 -9.32 2.99
N LYS A 312 -7.69 -10.26 3.23
CA LYS A 312 -7.63 -11.52 2.48
C LYS A 312 -8.90 -12.35 2.66
N ALA A 313 -9.40 -12.47 3.89
CA ALA A 313 -10.64 -13.20 4.16
C ALA A 313 -11.84 -12.54 3.47
N LYS A 314 -11.94 -11.21 3.51
CA LYS A 314 -12.96 -10.45 2.78
C LYS A 314 -12.86 -10.67 1.26
N MET A 315 -11.65 -10.66 0.71
CA MET A 315 -11.41 -10.93 -0.72
C MET A 315 -11.87 -12.35 -1.11
N VAL A 316 -11.57 -13.35 -0.29
CA VAL A 316 -12.04 -14.73 -0.50
C VAL A 316 -13.56 -14.76 -0.54
N TYR A 317 -14.22 -14.14 0.43
CA TYR A 317 -15.68 -14.07 0.48
C TYR A 317 -16.26 -13.32 -0.73
N MET A 318 -15.65 -12.22 -1.16
CA MET A 318 -16.11 -11.47 -2.33
C MET A 318 -15.94 -12.23 -3.65
N SER A 319 -14.97 -13.13 -3.71
CA SER A 319 -14.72 -13.99 -4.87
C SER A 319 -15.64 -15.20 -4.88
N GLU A 320 -15.93 -15.78 -3.70
CA GLU A 320 -16.79 -16.95 -3.52
C GLU A 320 -17.60 -16.82 -2.20
N PRO A 321 -18.83 -16.26 -2.25
CA PRO A 321 -19.63 -15.93 -1.06
C PRO A 321 -20.31 -17.17 -0.47
N THR A 322 -19.55 -17.96 0.30
CA THR A 322 -20.06 -19.12 1.05
C THR A 322 -20.20 -18.81 2.55
N LYS A 323 -20.91 -19.64 3.29
CA LYS A 323 -21.02 -19.56 4.76
C LYS A 323 -19.65 -19.75 5.42
N GLU A 324 -18.84 -20.66 4.93
CA GLU A 324 -17.49 -20.96 5.38
C GLU A 324 -16.57 -19.75 5.20
N ASN A 325 -16.62 -19.09 4.03
CA ASN A 325 -15.82 -17.91 3.75
C ASN A 325 -16.28 -16.71 4.60
N LYS A 326 -17.58 -16.58 4.89
CA LYS A 326 -18.10 -15.58 5.85
C LYS A 326 -17.59 -15.85 7.26
N ALA A 327 -17.59 -17.10 7.70
CA ALA A 327 -17.05 -17.50 9.00
C ALA A 327 -15.57 -17.21 9.13
N LEU A 328 -14.78 -17.38 8.04
CA LEU A 328 -13.37 -17.02 8.00
C LEU A 328 -13.17 -15.52 8.28
N VAL A 329 -13.99 -14.63 7.69
CA VAL A 329 -13.91 -13.19 7.99
C VAL A 329 -14.15 -12.93 9.48
N SER A 330 -15.20 -13.50 10.05
CA SER A 330 -15.53 -13.35 11.47
C SER A 330 -14.41 -13.84 12.38
N GLN A 331 -13.77 -14.96 12.02
CA GLN A 331 -12.61 -15.51 12.76
C GLN A 331 -11.42 -14.54 12.73
N GLN A 332 -11.08 -13.97 11.56
CA GLN A 332 -9.96 -13.01 11.47
C GLN A 332 -10.26 -11.72 12.24
N GLN A 333 -11.52 -11.26 12.24
CA GLN A 333 -11.96 -10.13 13.06
C GLN A 333 -11.88 -10.44 14.57
N ALA A 334 -12.15 -11.67 14.99
CA ALA A 334 -11.98 -12.09 16.37
C ALA A 334 -10.50 -12.11 16.77
N ASN A 335 -9.62 -12.57 15.91
CA ASN A 335 -8.17 -12.62 16.14
C ASN A 335 -7.60 -11.21 16.41
N ILE A 336 -7.98 -10.21 15.59
CA ILE A 336 -7.50 -8.84 15.82
C ILE A 336 -8.09 -8.26 17.10
N ARG A 337 -9.38 -8.48 17.40
CA ARG A 337 -9.97 -8.01 18.66
C ARG A 337 -9.23 -8.54 19.89
N LYS A 338 -8.89 -9.84 19.89
CA LYS A 338 -8.09 -10.46 20.96
C LYS A 338 -6.72 -9.78 21.08
N TYR A 339 -6.04 -9.57 19.97
CA TYR A 339 -4.72 -8.93 19.93
C TYR A 339 -4.77 -7.49 20.47
N LEU A 340 -5.75 -6.70 20.05
CA LEU A 340 -5.90 -5.30 20.47
C LEU A 340 -6.26 -5.19 21.97
N LYS A 341 -7.10 -6.10 22.48
CA LYS A 341 -7.42 -6.17 23.90
C LYS A 341 -6.16 -6.43 24.76
N GLU A 342 -5.26 -7.29 24.27
CA GLU A 342 -4.02 -7.65 24.96
C GLU A 342 -2.97 -6.54 24.90
N THR A 343 -2.83 -5.86 23.76
CA THR A 343 -1.77 -4.86 23.51
C THR A 343 -2.17 -3.44 23.84
N GLY A 344 -3.47 -3.14 23.99
CA GLY A 344 -3.98 -1.78 24.14
C GLY A 344 -3.84 -0.91 22.88
N LEU A 345 -3.56 -1.50 21.70
CA LEU A 345 -3.47 -0.77 20.44
C LEU A 345 -4.87 -0.43 19.92
N GLU A 346 -4.99 0.73 19.27
CA GLU A 346 -6.23 1.16 18.64
C GLU A 346 -6.51 0.39 17.35
N ARG A 347 -7.78 0.06 17.14
CA ARG A 347 -8.22 -0.59 15.92
C ARG A 347 -8.23 0.37 14.74
N GLN A 348 -7.67 -0.07 13.63
CA GLN A 348 -7.56 0.71 12.41
C GLN A 348 -8.50 0.15 11.33
N TYR A 349 -9.79 0.54 11.42
CA TYR A 349 -10.84 0.02 10.53
C TYR A 349 -10.54 0.23 9.04
N ASP A 350 -9.96 1.37 8.66
CA ASP A 350 -9.59 1.64 7.26
C ASP A 350 -8.57 0.63 6.73
N ARG A 351 -7.72 0.05 7.60
CA ARG A 351 -6.76 -0.99 7.21
C ARG A 351 -7.39 -2.37 7.07
N GLU A 352 -8.60 -2.53 7.59
CA GLU A 352 -9.40 -3.74 7.43
C GLU A 352 -10.39 -3.61 6.27
N TYR A 353 -10.54 -2.40 5.71
CA TYR A 353 -11.46 -2.14 4.62
C TYR A 353 -11.06 -2.91 3.36
N TYR A 354 -12.06 -3.44 2.67
CA TYR A 354 -11.92 -4.06 1.36
C TYR A 354 -13.10 -3.64 0.48
N ALA A 355 -12.80 -3.15 -0.72
CA ALA A 355 -13.80 -2.61 -1.63
C ALA A 355 -14.91 -3.62 -1.96
N GLY A 356 -16.17 -3.18 -1.88
CA GLY A 356 -17.35 -3.99 -2.14
C GLY A 356 -17.78 -4.94 -1.01
N TYR A 357 -17.02 -5.05 0.07
CA TYR A 357 -17.44 -5.81 1.26
C TYR A 357 -18.18 -4.89 2.23
N ASN A 358 -19.50 -5.06 2.33
CA ASN A 358 -20.32 -4.40 3.37
C ASN A 358 -20.31 -5.28 4.63
N ASN A 359 -19.96 -4.68 5.76
CA ASN A 359 -19.95 -5.38 7.07
C ASN A 359 -21.37 -5.77 7.49
#